data_1e1ec271e9a3e61e42456a5407be17bc
#
_entry.id   1e1ec271e9a3e61e42456a5407be17bc
#
_cell.length_a   1.000
_cell.length_b   1.000
_cell.length_c   1.000
_cell.angle_alpha   90.00
_cell.angle_beta   90.00
_cell.angle_gamma   90.00
#
_symmetry.space_group_name_H-M   'P 1'
#
loop_
_entity.id
_entity.type
_entity.pdbx_description
1 polymer ?
#
loop_
_entity_poly.entity_id
_entity_poly.type
_entity_poly.pdbx_seq_one_letter_code
_entity_poly.pdbx_strand_id
1 'polypeptide(L)'
;MATFRRRLGPKGKTVWQVQVIRVGHPGQYRTFDTKGKAEAWARQVESAMDRGEWADRTEGDRTTLASALERYAREIVGLKAPSTQIRDRRRINTLRVYPIARFALSKLGGKEVAAHILQRQEEGVGANAVRLELALISHLYTVARSAWGMSYLTNPVPLAKTARPRLPAGRDRRLRDGEEAALLAAAPPVLRAVIRWALATTMRLSEISALTWEQIDTTQRSAHVPTSKNGDARTVPLSREALAVLKSIPRQLDGSVFGMSENAISLAWHRARRTVGIKGLTFHDLRHEAISRLFERTDLDAMEIARISGHRTLSMLSRYTHLRAHHLAQRLDGVARGQVRTEPKKKKSRA
;
A
#
# COMPACT_ATOMS: atom_id res chain seq x y z
N MET A 1 15.73 -31.92 -34.66
CA MET A 1 15.05 -32.03 -35.96
C MET A 1 13.58 -32.34 -35.78
N ALA A 2 12.73 -31.74 -36.62
CA ALA A 2 11.30 -32.00 -36.59
C ALA A 2 10.98 -33.34 -37.26
N THR A 3 10.11 -34.16 -36.65
CA THR A 3 9.61 -35.40 -37.21
C THR A 3 8.11 -35.25 -37.49
N PHE A 4 7.67 -35.69 -38.69
CA PHE A 4 6.32 -35.56 -39.16
C PHE A 4 5.69 -36.93 -39.32
N ARG A 5 4.53 -37.17 -38.66
CA ARG A 5 3.78 -38.44 -38.81
C ARG A 5 2.36 -38.13 -39.29
N ARG A 6 1.96 -38.78 -40.35
CA ARG A 6 0.57 -38.79 -40.85
C ARG A 6 -0.23 -39.74 -40.02
N ARG A 7 -1.39 -39.30 -39.51
CA ARG A 7 -2.34 -40.14 -38.77
C ARG A 7 -3.80 -39.90 -39.24
N LEU A 8 -4.66 -40.87 -39.05
CA LEU A 8 -6.12 -40.70 -39.16
C LEU A 8 -6.60 -40.10 -37.84
N GLY A 9 -7.18 -38.90 -37.91
CA GLY A 9 -7.80 -38.23 -36.75
C GLY A 9 -9.22 -38.71 -36.52
N PRO A 10 -9.89 -38.22 -35.43
CA PRO A 10 -11.30 -38.43 -35.20
C PRO A 10 -12.09 -38.01 -36.45
N LYS A 11 -13.05 -38.84 -36.90
CA LYS A 11 -13.85 -38.63 -38.12
C LYS A 11 -13.15 -38.96 -39.44
N GLY A 12 -12.08 -39.81 -39.45
CA GLY A 12 -11.43 -40.28 -40.69
C GLY A 12 -10.63 -39.25 -41.48
N LYS A 13 -10.48 -38.01 -40.98
CA LYS A 13 -9.67 -36.98 -41.64
C LYS A 13 -8.20 -37.20 -41.38
N THR A 14 -7.35 -37.08 -42.45
CA THR A 14 -5.92 -37.10 -42.29
C THR A 14 -5.43 -35.90 -41.49
N VAL A 15 -4.62 -36.16 -40.48
CA VAL A 15 -3.92 -35.13 -39.65
C VAL A 15 -2.44 -35.39 -39.63
N TRP A 16 -1.66 -34.32 -39.45
CA TRP A 16 -0.23 -34.35 -39.37
C TRP A 16 0.23 -34.06 -37.94
N GLN A 17 0.80 -35.05 -37.28
CA GLN A 17 1.44 -34.91 -35.98
C GLN A 17 2.91 -34.52 -36.19
N VAL A 18 3.33 -33.45 -35.55
CA VAL A 18 4.70 -32.95 -35.59
C VAL A 18 5.31 -33.09 -34.21
N GLN A 19 6.55 -33.52 -34.17
CA GLN A 19 7.40 -33.59 -33.01
C GLN A 19 8.69 -32.85 -33.29
N VAL A 20 9.04 -31.86 -32.50
CA VAL A 20 10.31 -31.14 -32.51
C VAL A 20 11.07 -31.49 -31.25
N ILE A 21 12.22 -32.14 -31.38
CA ILE A 21 13.12 -32.48 -30.26
C ILE A 21 14.46 -31.81 -30.50
N ARG A 22 14.96 -31.08 -29.49
CA ARG A 22 16.30 -30.48 -29.47
C ARG A 22 16.95 -30.69 -28.11
N VAL A 23 18.24 -30.88 -28.11
CA VAL A 23 19.03 -30.96 -26.86
C VAL A 23 18.90 -29.65 -26.08
N GLY A 24 18.62 -29.76 -24.80
CA GLY A 24 18.41 -28.59 -23.92
C GLY A 24 16.99 -27.99 -23.94
N HIS A 25 16.08 -28.55 -24.76
CA HIS A 25 14.68 -28.12 -24.81
C HIS A 25 13.71 -29.29 -24.61
N PRO A 26 12.57 -29.10 -23.91
CA PRO A 26 11.55 -30.13 -23.84
C PRO A 26 10.95 -30.38 -25.23
N GLY A 27 10.67 -31.64 -25.55
CA GLY A 27 10.08 -32.04 -26.85
C GLY A 27 8.73 -31.37 -27.07
N GLN A 28 8.53 -30.82 -28.27
CA GLN A 28 7.27 -30.13 -28.63
C GLN A 28 6.48 -31.01 -29.59
N TYR A 29 5.17 -31.12 -29.31
CA TYR A 29 4.24 -31.97 -30.06
C TYR A 29 2.99 -31.15 -30.43
N ARG A 30 2.62 -31.20 -31.73
CA ARG A 30 1.38 -30.55 -32.20
C ARG A 30 0.81 -31.30 -33.40
N THR A 31 -0.52 -31.22 -33.54
CA THR A 31 -1.26 -31.85 -34.63
C THR A 31 -1.90 -30.80 -35.51
N PHE A 32 -1.82 -30.98 -36.84
CA PHE A 32 -2.34 -30.06 -37.84
C PHE A 32 -3.15 -30.80 -38.89
N ASP A 33 -4.05 -30.11 -39.53
CA ASP A 33 -4.90 -30.57 -40.63
C ASP A 33 -4.16 -30.66 -41.97
N THR A 34 -3.07 -29.94 -42.14
CA THR A 34 -2.26 -29.96 -43.39
C THR A 34 -0.76 -30.06 -43.09
N LYS A 35 0.00 -30.68 -44.01
CA LYS A 35 1.46 -30.82 -43.94
C LYS A 35 2.14 -29.44 -43.91
N GLY A 36 1.69 -28.52 -44.77
CA GLY A 36 2.28 -27.18 -44.86
C GLY A 36 2.19 -26.37 -43.56
N LYS A 37 1.05 -26.45 -42.84
CA LYS A 37 0.91 -25.84 -41.51
C LYS A 37 1.83 -26.50 -40.48
N ALA A 38 1.99 -27.82 -40.57
CA ALA A 38 2.87 -28.58 -39.70
C ALA A 38 4.35 -28.18 -39.88
N GLU A 39 4.78 -28.05 -41.13
CA GLU A 39 6.15 -27.63 -41.48
C GLU A 39 6.44 -26.18 -41.12
N ALA A 40 5.47 -25.28 -41.35
CA ALA A 40 5.61 -23.87 -40.96
C ALA A 40 5.77 -23.74 -39.45
N TRP A 41 4.96 -24.44 -38.64
CA TRP A 41 5.09 -24.47 -37.21
C TRP A 41 6.41 -25.03 -36.71
N ALA A 42 6.88 -26.15 -37.32
CA ALA A 42 8.18 -26.76 -36.97
C ALA A 42 9.35 -25.79 -37.19
N ARG A 43 9.38 -25.14 -38.34
CA ARG A 43 10.42 -24.13 -38.66
C ARG A 43 10.38 -22.96 -37.66
N GLN A 44 9.21 -22.51 -37.31
CA GLN A 44 9.05 -21.41 -36.35
C GLN A 44 9.59 -21.80 -34.94
N VAL A 45 9.27 -23.01 -34.48
CA VAL A 45 9.73 -23.54 -33.20
C VAL A 45 11.24 -23.73 -33.19
N GLU A 46 11.78 -24.39 -34.24
CA GLU A 46 13.23 -24.62 -34.38
C GLU A 46 14.00 -23.30 -34.43
N SER A 47 13.54 -22.34 -35.24
CA SER A 47 14.16 -21.02 -35.33
C SER A 47 14.13 -20.24 -33.99
N ALA A 48 13.04 -20.35 -33.23
CA ALA A 48 12.96 -19.73 -31.91
C ALA A 48 13.90 -20.40 -30.89
N MET A 49 14.06 -21.74 -30.97
CA MET A 49 15.03 -22.47 -30.14
C MET A 49 16.45 -22.09 -30.48
N ASP A 50 16.78 -21.93 -31.80
CA ASP A 50 18.10 -21.53 -32.27
C ASP A 50 18.51 -20.14 -31.80
N ARG A 51 17.56 -19.20 -31.73
CA ARG A 51 17.80 -17.86 -31.22
C ARG A 51 17.76 -17.75 -29.69
N GLY A 52 17.50 -18.87 -28.97
CA GLY A 52 17.31 -18.84 -27.51
C GLY A 52 16.05 -18.10 -27.07
N GLU A 53 15.13 -17.79 -27.96
CA GLU A 53 13.87 -17.06 -27.70
C GLU A 53 12.72 -18.03 -27.37
N TRP A 54 12.94 -19.31 -27.51
CA TRP A 54 11.92 -20.31 -27.28
C TRP A 54 11.66 -20.47 -25.78
N ALA A 55 10.39 -20.41 -25.39
CA ALA A 55 9.94 -20.68 -24.03
C ALA A 55 8.80 -21.71 -24.04
N ASP A 56 8.86 -22.66 -23.12
CA ASP A 56 7.75 -23.59 -22.92
C ASP A 56 6.56 -22.85 -22.32
N ARG A 57 5.48 -22.72 -23.10
CA ARG A 57 4.26 -22.04 -22.67
C ARG A 57 3.25 -22.97 -22.01
N THR A 58 3.55 -24.27 -21.93
CA THR A 58 2.60 -25.30 -21.48
C THR A 58 2.10 -25.02 -20.06
N GLU A 59 2.99 -24.62 -19.16
CA GLU A 59 2.61 -24.35 -17.78
C GLU A 59 1.68 -23.12 -17.68
N GLY A 60 1.99 -22.02 -18.35
CA GLY A 60 1.12 -20.83 -18.31
C GLY A 60 -0.21 -21.00 -19.06
N ASP A 61 -0.25 -21.91 -20.06
CA ASP A 61 -1.50 -22.26 -20.77
C ASP A 61 -2.45 -23.13 -19.93
N ARG A 62 -1.90 -23.88 -18.98
CA ARG A 62 -2.66 -24.76 -18.06
C ARG A 62 -2.95 -24.13 -16.71
N THR A 63 -2.09 -23.24 -16.23
CA THR A 63 -2.21 -22.61 -14.92
C THR A 63 -3.23 -21.47 -14.98
N THR A 64 -4.37 -21.65 -14.32
CA THR A 64 -5.35 -20.57 -14.16
C THR A 64 -4.87 -19.52 -13.15
N LEU A 65 -5.42 -18.30 -13.22
CA LEU A 65 -5.13 -17.28 -12.20
C LEU A 65 -5.52 -17.78 -10.80
N ALA A 66 -6.61 -18.57 -10.66
CA ALA A 66 -7.01 -19.15 -9.37
C ALA A 66 -5.91 -20.08 -8.82
N SER A 67 -5.42 -21.01 -9.61
CA SER A 67 -4.34 -21.94 -9.22
C SER A 67 -3.03 -21.20 -8.92
N ALA A 68 -2.72 -20.18 -9.71
CA ALA A 68 -1.56 -19.32 -9.49
C ALA A 68 -1.67 -18.51 -8.19
N LEU A 69 -2.85 -18.00 -7.83
CA LEU A 69 -3.10 -17.31 -6.57
C LEU A 69 -2.95 -18.26 -5.37
N GLU A 70 -3.33 -19.53 -5.49
CA GLU A 70 -3.10 -20.54 -4.44
C GLU A 70 -1.61 -20.83 -4.26
N ARG A 71 -0.88 -21.02 -5.37
CA ARG A 71 0.57 -21.20 -5.34
C ARG A 71 1.26 -20.00 -4.69
N TYR A 72 0.87 -18.79 -5.09
CA TYR A 72 1.36 -17.55 -4.51
C TYR A 72 1.07 -17.44 -3.00
N ALA A 73 -0.10 -17.89 -2.56
CA ALA A 73 -0.45 -17.90 -1.14
C ALA A 73 0.44 -18.83 -0.32
N ARG A 74 0.85 -19.96 -0.89
CA ARG A 74 1.76 -20.92 -0.22
C ARG A 74 3.20 -20.44 -0.22
N GLU A 75 3.72 -19.99 -1.35
CA GLU A 75 5.14 -19.75 -1.56
C GLU A 75 5.59 -18.34 -1.16
N ILE A 76 4.73 -17.34 -1.36
CA ILE A 76 5.13 -15.92 -1.26
C ILE A 76 4.49 -15.21 -0.06
N VAL A 77 3.21 -15.49 0.24
CA VAL A 77 2.53 -14.73 1.29
C VAL A 77 3.16 -14.98 2.65
N GLY A 78 3.62 -16.21 2.94
CA GLY A 78 4.28 -16.56 4.19
C GLY A 78 5.57 -15.77 4.48
N LEU A 79 6.24 -15.28 3.45
CA LEU A 79 7.48 -14.49 3.56
C LEU A 79 7.23 -13.01 3.91
N LYS A 80 5.97 -12.57 3.91
CA LYS A 80 5.59 -11.18 4.17
C LYS A 80 5.32 -10.95 5.67
N ALA A 81 5.30 -9.68 6.07
CA ALA A 81 4.93 -9.31 7.43
C ALA A 81 3.51 -9.79 7.79
N PRO A 82 3.24 -10.23 9.04
CA PRO A 82 1.96 -10.86 9.45
C PRO A 82 0.71 -10.08 9.04
N SER A 83 0.71 -8.76 9.24
CA SER A 83 -0.42 -7.91 8.83
C SER A 83 -0.64 -7.84 7.32
N THR A 84 0.41 -8.07 6.51
CA THR A 84 0.33 -8.15 5.05
C THR A 84 -0.18 -9.50 4.62
N GLN A 85 0.23 -10.59 5.29
CA GLN A 85 -0.26 -11.94 5.03
C GLN A 85 -1.79 -12.00 5.15
N ILE A 86 -2.36 -11.46 6.23
CA ILE A 86 -3.82 -11.43 6.46
C ILE A 86 -4.52 -10.68 5.31
N ARG A 87 -4.00 -9.52 4.93
CA ARG A 87 -4.59 -8.69 3.85
C ARG A 87 -4.49 -9.35 2.49
N ASP A 88 -3.35 -9.95 2.17
CA ASP A 88 -3.15 -10.61 0.88
C ASP A 88 -3.98 -11.88 0.79
N ARG A 89 -4.09 -12.70 1.85
CA ARG A 89 -4.98 -13.86 1.88
C ARG A 89 -6.44 -13.47 1.65
N ARG A 90 -6.92 -12.38 2.26
CA ARG A 90 -8.29 -11.88 2.01
C ARG A 90 -8.48 -11.48 0.54
N ARG A 91 -7.52 -10.76 -0.07
CA ARG A 91 -7.58 -10.38 -1.49
C ARG A 91 -7.55 -11.59 -2.42
N ILE A 92 -6.69 -12.58 -2.11
CA ILE A 92 -6.62 -13.83 -2.86
C ILE A 92 -7.98 -14.52 -2.82
N ASN A 93 -8.58 -14.67 -1.65
CA ASN A 93 -9.91 -15.30 -1.51
C ASN A 93 -10.99 -14.52 -2.27
N THR A 94 -10.93 -13.18 -2.24
CA THR A 94 -11.81 -12.35 -3.06
C THR A 94 -11.60 -12.63 -4.55
N LEU A 95 -10.38 -12.51 -5.08
CA LEU A 95 -10.09 -12.66 -6.50
C LEU A 95 -10.48 -14.03 -7.05
N ARG A 96 -10.32 -15.10 -6.26
CA ARG A 96 -10.60 -16.49 -6.71
C ARG A 96 -12.04 -16.75 -7.08
N VAL A 97 -13.01 -16.00 -6.56
CA VAL A 97 -14.44 -16.19 -6.86
C VAL A 97 -14.87 -15.43 -8.12
N TYR A 98 -14.04 -14.53 -8.64
CA TYR A 98 -14.36 -13.73 -9.82
C TYR A 98 -14.06 -14.48 -11.14
N PRO A 99 -14.79 -14.16 -12.22
CA PRO A 99 -14.59 -14.77 -13.55
C PRO A 99 -13.15 -14.68 -14.05
N ILE A 100 -12.43 -13.60 -13.73
CA ILE A 100 -11.02 -13.40 -14.11
C ILE A 100 -10.11 -14.54 -13.61
N ALA A 101 -10.45 -15.16 -12.48
CA ALA A 101 -9.64 -16.24 -11.90
C ALA A 101 -9.64 -17.54 -12.71
N ARG A 102 -10.60 -17.71 -13.63
CA ARG A 102 -10.73 -18.89 -14.49
C ARG A 102 -9.82 -18.85 -15.71
N PHE A 103 -9.30 -17.69 -16.07
CA PHE A 103 -8.42 -17.57 -17.23
C PHE A 103 -7.04 -18.14 -16.95
N ALA A 104 -6.46 -18.83 -17.95
CA ALA A 104 -5.07 -19.24 -17.92
C ALA A 104 -4.18 -17.99 -17.93
N LEU A 105 -3.02 -18.05 -17.26
CA LEU A 105 -2.10 -16.90 -17.15
C LEU A 105 -1.66 -16.37 -18.52
N SER A 106 -1.44 -17.25 -19.49
CA SER A 106 -1.05 -16.87 -20.86
C SER A 106 -2.17 -16.22 -21.67
N LYS A 107 -3.43 -16.43 -21.28
CA LYS A 107 -4.62 -15.90 -21.97
C LYS A 107 -5.24 -14.69 -21.27
N LEU A 108 -4.76 -14.36 -20.08
CA LEU A 108 -5.24 -13.21 -19.34
C LEU A 108 -4.63 -11.94 -19.95
N GLY A 109 -5.46 -11.15 -20.63
CA GLY A 109 -5.06 -9.92 -21.30
C GLY A 109 -5.63 -8.67 -20.62
N GLY A 110 -5.39 -7.51 -21.23
CA GLY A 110 -5.91 -6.23 -20.74
C GLY A 110 -7.43 -6.16 -20.75
N LYS A 111 -8.09 -6.86 -21.69
CA LYS A 111 -9.56 -6.92 -21.81
C LYS A 111 -10.19 -7.57 -20.58
N GLU A 112 -9.67 -8.70 -20.14
CA GLU A 112 -10.19 -9.45 -18.98
C GLU A 112 -9.95 -8.68 -17.67
N VAL A 113 -8.78 -8.03 -17.55
CA VAL A 113 -8.48 -7.14 -16.42
C VAL A 113 -9.41 -5.92 -16.41
N ALA A 114 -9.68 -5.31 -17.58
CA ALA A 114 -10.62 -4.20 -17.69
C ALA A 114 -12.06 -4.61 -17.30
N ALA A 115 -12.51 -5.78 -17.75
CA ALA A 115 -13.82 -6.33 -17.38
C ALA A 115 -13.92 -6.54 -15.85
N HIS A 116 -12.87 -7.07 -15.21
CA HIS A 116 -12.83 -7.21 -13.75
C HIS A 116 -12.91 -5.84 -13.05
N ILE A 117 -12.18 -4.85 -13.53
CA ILE A 117 -12.23 -3.48 -12.96
C ILE A 117 -13.64 -2.92 -13.02
N LEU A 118 -14.31 -3.02 -14.18
CA LEU A 118 -15.68 -2.53 -14.36
C LEU A 118 -16.66 -3.25 -13.41
N GLN A 119 -16.60 -4.57 -13.34
CA GLN A 119 -17.42 -5.35 -12.43
C GLN A 119 -17.24 -4.90 -10.97
N ARG A 120 -16.00 -4.68 -10.52
CA ARG A 120 -15.73 -4.20 -9.15
C ARG A 120 -16.27 -2.79 -8.91
N GLN A 121 -16.25 -1.93 -9.91
CA GLN A 121 -16.83 -0.59 -9.82
C GLN A 121 -18.36 -0.63 -9.75
N GLU A 122 -19.01 -1.49 -10.53
CA GLU A 122 -20.47 -1.73 -10.48
C GLU A 122 -20.93 -2.25 -9.11
N GLU A 123 -20.11 -3.07 -8.45
CA GLU A 123 -20.30 -3.54 -7.07
C GLU A 123 -20.07 -2.44 -6.02
N GLY A 124 -19.70 -1.22 -6.40
CA GLY A 124 -19.42 -0.11 -5.50
C GLY A 124 -18.09 -0.19 -4.76
N VAL A 125 -17.16 -1.03 -5.23
CA VAL A 125 -15.85 -1.19 -4.59
C VAL A 125 -14.98 0.05 -4.84
N GLY A 126 -14.43 0.60 -3.77
CA GLY A 126 -13.62 1.82 -3.85
C GLY A 126 -12.34 1.64 -4.67
N ALA A 127 -11.93 2.67 -5.41
CA ALA A 127 -10.78 2.70 -6.32
C ALA A 127 -9.47 2.15 -5.70
N ASN A 128 -9.24 2.40 -4.41
CA ASN A 128 -8.04 1.91 -3.74
C ASN A 128 -8.06 0.39 -3.53
N ALA A 129 -9.23 -0.22 -3.27
CA ALA A 129 -9.34 -1.66 -3.13
C ALA A 129 -9.08 -2.35 -4.48
N VAL A 130 -9.68 -1.85 -5.57
CA VAL A 130 -9.41 -2.32 -6.94
C VAL A 130 -7.92 -2.20 -7.28
N ARG A 131 -7.29 -1.06 -6.99
CA ARG A 131 -5.84 -0.88 -7.19
C ARG A 131 -5.00 -1.93 -6.47
N LEU A 132 -5.37 -2.30 -5.25
CA LEU A 132 -4.64 -3.29 -4.46
C LEU A 132 -4.85 -4.72 -4.97
N GLU A 133 -6.03 -5.05 -5.52
CA GLU A 133 -6.28 -6.31 -6.23
C GLU A 133 -5.40 -6.40 -7.48
N LEU A 134 -5.35 -5.34 -8.28
CA LEU A 134 -4.49 -5.27 -9.47
C LEU A 134 -3.00 -5.35 -9.13
N ALA A 135 -2.57 -4.72 -8.03
CA ALA A 135 -1.19 -4.81 -7.57
C ALA A 135 -0.81 -6.25 -7.18
N LEU A 136 -1.73 -7.00 -6.57
CA LEU A 136 -1.51 -8.41 -6.26
C LEU A 136 -1.36 -9.25 -7.54
N ILE A 137 -2.25 -9.09 -8.53
CA ILE A 137 -2.14 -9.75 -9.84
C ILE A 137 -0.83 -9.38 -10.52
N SER A 138 -0.48 -8.10 -10.56
CA SER A 138 0.78 -7.64 -11.18
C SER A 138 2.01 -8.26 -10.52
N HIS A 139 2.06 -8.34 -9.19
CA HIS A 139 3.16 -8.96 -8.47
C HIS A 139 3.20 -10.48 -8.68
N LEU A 140 2.05 -11.15 -8.78
CA LEU A 140 1.97 -12.57 -9.13
C LEU A 140 2.63 -12.83 -10.50
N TYR A 141 2.36 -12.01 -11.51
CA TYR A 141 3.02 -12.12 -12.82
C TYR A 141 4.53 -11.88 -12.73
N THR A 142 4.97 -10.97 -11.86
CA THR A 142 6.41 -10.80 -11.60
C THR A 142 7.01 -12.07 -11.04
N VAL A 143 6.38 -12.69 -10.04
CA VAL A 143 6.84 -13.97 -9.45
C VAL A 143 6.80 -15.11 -10.47
N ALA A 144 5.70 -15.22 -11.24
CA ALA A 144 5.59 -16.26 -12.27
C ALA A 144 6.73 -16.16 -13.29
N ARG A 145 7.12 -14.97 -13.69
CA ARG A 145 8.22 -14.73 -14.62
C ARG A 145 9.60 -15.00 -14.02
N SER A 146 9.83 -14.56 -12.79
CA SER A 146 11.15 -14.61 -12.16
C SER A 146 11.44 -15.91 -11.42
N ALA A 147 10.41 -16.54 -10.80
CA ALA A 147 10.60 -17.69 -9.93
C ALA A 147 9.94 -18.99 -10.42
N TRP A 148 8.89 -18.89 -11.27
CA TRP A 148 8.19 -20.08 -11.78
C TRP A 148 8.55 -20.47 -13.20
N GLY A 149 9.58 -19.87 -13.79
CA GLY A 149 10.06 -20.20 -15.12
C GLY A 149 9.18 -19.70 -16.28
N MET A 150 8.16 -18.92 -16.03
CA MET A 150 7.21 -18.41 -17.02
C MET A 150 7.64 -17.04 -17.60
N SER A 151 8.91 -16.88 -17.96
CA SER A 151 9.51 -15.59 -18.41
C SER A 151 8.78 -14.95 -19.59
N TYR A 152 8.11 -15.74 -20.41
CA TYR A 152 7.34 -15.32 -21.59
C TYR A 152 6.00 -14.66 -21.26
N LEU A 153 5.51 -14.74 -20.03
CA LEU A 153 4.23 -14.12 -19.66
C LEU A 153 4.31 -12.60 -19.71
N THR A 154 3.33 -12.00 -20.34
CA THR A 154 3.13 -10.54 -20.30
C THR A 154 2.20 -10.19 -19.16
N ASN A 155 2.59 -9.23 -18.34
CA ASN A 155 1.72 -8.73 -17.27
C ASN A 155 0.52 -8.01 -17.87
N PRO A 156 -0.73 -8.48 -17.66
CA PRO A 156 -1.92 -7.90 -18.27
C PRO A 156 -2.36 -6.59 -17.61
N VAL A 157 -1.92 -6.33 -16.39
CA VAL A 157 -2.39 -5.19 -15.59
C VAL A 157 -2.01 -3.85 -16.20
N PRO A 158 -0.79 -3.60 -16.73
CA PRO A 158 -0.49 -2.36 -17.43
C PRO A 158 -1.34 -2.12 -18.67
N LEU A 159 -1.77 -3.19 -19.37
CA LEU A 159 -2.59 -3.10 -20.58
C LEU A 159 -4.01 -2.56 -20.32
N ALA A 160 -4.50 -2.68 -19.09
CA ALA A 160 -5.80 -2.16 -18.66
C ALA A 160 -5.71 -0.76 -18.02
N LYS A 161 -4.66 0.03 -18.31
CA LYS A 161 -4.42 1.34 -17.68
C LYS A 161 -5.61 2.31 -17.80
N THR A 162 -6.28 2.33 -18.95
CA THR A 162 -7.40 3.22 -19.24
C THR A 162 -8.67 2.91 -18.43
N ALA A 163 -8.86 1.65 -18.04
CA ALA A 163 -10.01 1.23 -17.22
C ALA A 163 -9.81 1.48 -15.72
N ARG A 164 -8.60 1.80 -15.26
CA ARG A 164 -8.33 1.96 -13.83
C ARG A 164 -9.06 3.17 -13.26
N PRO A 165 -9.79 3.01 -12.14
CA PRO A 165 -10.43 4.14 -11.49
C PRO A 165 -9.39 5.13 -10.96
N ARG A 166 -9.69 6.41 -11.09
CA ARG A 166 -8.86 7.47 -10.48
C ARG A 166 -8.95 7.34 -8.96
N LEU A 167 -7.82 7.39 -8.31
CA LEU A 167 -7.80 7.48 -6.86
C LEU A 167 -8.35 8.83 -6.42
N PRO A 168 -9.16 8.87 -5.36
CA PRO A 168 -9.56 10.15 -4.79
C PRO A 168 -8.32 10.92 -4.32
N ALA A 169 -8.45 12.24 -4.30
CA ALA A 169 -7.41 13.10 -3.72
C ALA A 169 -7.09 12.64 -2.30
N GLY A 170 -5.84 12.80 -1.90
CA GLY A 170 -5.43 12.49 -0.53
C GLY A 170 -6.28 13.25 0.49
N ARG A 171 -6.54 12.62 1.64
CA ARG A 171 -7.31 13.27 2.71
C ARG A 171 -6.49 14.43 3.28
N ASP A 172 -7.14 15.57 3.46
CA ASP A 172 -6.61 16.79 4.08
C ASP A 172 -7.41 17.23 5.32
N ARG A 173 -8.25 16.29 5.86
CA ARG A 173 -9.10 16.52 7.02
C ARG A 173 -8.26 16.89 8.24
N ARG A 174 -8.48 18.08 8.77
CA ARG A 174 -7.90 18.62 9.99
C ARG A 174 -8.95 18.73 11.09
N LEU A 175 -8.54 18.92 12.34
CA LEU A 175 -9.43 19.26 13.42
C LEU A 175 -10.08 20.62 13.16
N ARG A 176 -11.39 20.70 13.31
CA ARG A 176 -12.15 21.97 13.26
C ARG A 176 -12.16 22.61 14.63
N ASP A 177 -12.53 23.87 14.69
CA ASP A 177 -12.67 24.60 15.95
C ASP A 177 -13.64 23.85 16.89
N GLY A 178 -13.18 23.63 18.13
CA GLY A 178 -13.94 22.93 19.16
C GLY A 178 -13.87 21.38 19.09
N GLU A 179 -13.53 20.76 17.97
CA GLU A 179 -13.51 19.29 17.87
C GLU A 179 -12.47 18.63 18.79
N GLU A 180 -11.29 19.25 18.96
CA GLU A 180 -10.28 18.76 19.90
C GLU A 180 -10.80 18.74 21.32
N ALA A 181 -11.37 19.86 21.79
CA ALA A 181 -11.91 19.97 23.13
C ALA A 181 -13.04 18.95 23.38
N ALA A 182 -13.95 18.81 22.41
CA ALA A 182 -15.05 17.84 22.47
C ALA A 182 -14.55 16.40 22.55
N LEU A 183 -13.56 16.03 21.71
CA LEU A 183 -12.93 14.69 21.73
C LEU A 183 -12.24 14.41 23.07
N LEU A 184 -11.47 15.37 23.58
CA LEU A 184 -10.78 15.22 24.86
C LEU A 184 -11.76 15.10 26.03
N ALA A 185 -12.89 15.79 25.99
CA ALA A 185 -13.94 15.68 27.00
C ALA A 185 -14.62 14.29 26.97
N ALA A 186 -14.93 13.77 25.80
CA ALA A 186 -15.59 12.48 25.64
C ALA A 186 -14.63 11.27 25.76
N ALA A 187 -13.32 11.49 25.67
CA ALA A 187 -12.33 10.42 25.70
C ALA A 187 -12.08 9.93 27.14
N PRO A 188 -12.02 8.60 27.37
CA PRO A 188 -11.50 8.03 28.61
C PRO A 188 -10.07 8.54 28.90
N PRO A 189 -9.62 8.54 30.17
CA PRO A 189 -8.34 9.14 30.56
C PRO A 189 -7.15 8.71 29.72
N VAL A 190 -6.98 7.41 29.47
CA VAL A 190 -5.87 6.89 28.68
C VAL A 190 -5.97 7.32 27.21
N LEU A 191 -7.16 7.24 26.60
CA LEU A 191 -7.35 7.71 25.23
C LEU A 191 -7.10 9.22 25.10
N ARG A 192 -7.47 10.01 26.10
CA ARG A 192 -7.17 11.45 26.17
C ARG A 192 -5.67 11.70 26.13
N ALA A 193 -4.91 10.93 26.90
CA ALA A 193 -3.44 10.98 26.87
C ALA A 193 -2.87 10.60 25.48
N VAL A 194 -3.39 9.54 24.88
CA VAL A 194 -3.01 9.08 23.52
C VAL A 194 -3.31 10.15 22.47
N ILE A 195 -4.46 10.83 22.52
CA ILE A 195 -4.81 11.91 21.58
C ILE A 195 -3.82 13.09 21.72
N ARG A 196 -3.57 13.55 22.97
CA ARG A 196 -2.61 14.63 23.23
C ARG A 196 -1.21 14.25 22.79
N TRP A 197 -0.79 13.02 23.06
CA TRP A 197 0.52 12.50 22.60
C TRP A 197 0.64 12.50 21.08
N ALA A 198 -0.38 12.00 20.37
CA ALA A 198 -0.40 11.99 18.91
C ALA A 198 -0.25 13.39 18.31
N LEU A 199 -0.95 14.39 18.91
CA LEU A 199 -0.86 15.79 18.48
C LEU A 199 0.49 16.45 18.81
N ALA A 200 1.13 16.05 19.92
CA ALA A 200 2.39 16.63 20.35
C ALA A 200 3.64 16.00 19.67
N THR A 201 3.54 14.77 19.15
CA THR A 201 4.71 13.99 18.68
C THR A 201 4.65 13.59 17.21
N THR A 202 3.53 13.76 16.52
CA THR A 202 3.32 13.29 15.14
C THR A 202 3.46 11.77 14.95
N MET A 203 3.58 10.97 16.00
CA MET A 203 3.78 9.52 15.92
C MET A 203 2.59 8.81 15.26
N ARG A 204 2.86 7.68 14.60
CA ARG A 204 1.81 6.81 14.05
C ARG A 204 1.13 6.03 15.16
N LEU A 205 -0.13 5.62 14.94
CA LEU A 205 -0.88 4.82 15.93
C LEU A 205 -0.11 3.57 16.38
N SER A 206 0.50 2.83 15.45
CA SER A 206 1.31 1.65 15.78
C SER A 206 2.57 1.97 16.60
N GLU A 207 3.17 3.13 16.38
CA GLU A 207 4.32 3.59 17.16
C GLU A 207 3.89 3.99 18.58
N ILE A 208 2.72 4.63 18.73
CA ILE A 208 2.15 5.00 20.03
C ILE A 208 1.76 3.77 20.84
N SER A 209 1.09 2.80 20.22
CA SER A 209 0.64 1.59 20.91
C SER A 209 1.79 0.67 21.35
N ALA A 210 2.92 0.70 20.63
CA ALA A 210 4.10 -0.09 20.92
C ALA A 210 5.15 0.64 21.79
N LEU A 211 4.89 1.91 22.16
CA LEU A 211 5.86 2.73 22.90
C LEU A 211 6.05 2.21 24.32
N THR A 212 7.32 2.01 24.72
CA THR A 212 7.70 1.60 26.07
C THR A 212 8.43 2.72 26.81
N TRP A 213 8.46 2.64 28.14
CA TRP A 213 9.17 3.62 28.98
C TRP A 213 10.68 3.59 28.76
N GLU A 214 11.26 2.44 28.39
CA GLU A 214 12.69 2.30 28.03
C GLU A 214 13.07 3.13 26.80
N GLN A 215 12.12 3.42 25.94
CA GLN A 215 12.31 4.22 24.73
C GLN A 215 12.22 5.74 25.00
N ILE A 216 11.91 6.15 26.23
CA ILE A 216 11.73 7.54 26.61
C ILE A 216 12.85 8.01 27.49
N ASP A 217 13.57 9.05 27.04
CA ASP A 217 14.52 9.81 27.83
C ASP A 217 13.89 11.18 28.17
N THR A 218 13.46 11.33 29.42
CA THR A 218 12.86 12.58 29.90
C THR A 218 13.89 13.66 30.14
N THR A 219 15.16 13.31 30.37
CA THR A 219 16.27 14.23 30.57
C THR A 219 16.68 14.86 29.24
N GLN A 220 16.90 14.03 28.23
CA GLN A 220 17.18 14.47 26.85
C GLN A 220 15.93 14.91 26.10
N ARG A 221 14.74 14.77 26.72
CA ARG A 221 13.44 15.10 26.13
C ARG A 221 13.24 14.45 24.77
N SER A 222 13.42 13.13 24.72
CA SER A 222 13.35 12.39 23.47
C SER A 222 12.61 11.06 23.66
N ALA A 223 12.02 10.58 22.55
CA ALA A 223 11.46 9.24 22.45
C ALA A 223 12.08 8.52 21.26
N HIS A 224 12.67 7.34 21.50
CA HIS A 224 13.23 6.52 20.44
C HIS A 224 12.14 5.66 19.79
N VAL A 225 11.94 5.83 18.51
CA VAL A 225 11.06 4.99 17.69
C VAL A 225 11.93 4.02 16.91
N PRO A 226 11.88 2.72 17.20
CA PRO A 226 12.68 1.73 16.47
C PRO A 226 12.20 1.62 15.02
N THR A 227 12.98 0.92 14.20
CA THR A 227 12.65 0.70 12.78
C THR A 227 11.23 0.16 12.65
N SER A 228 10.39 0.87 11.93
CA SER A 228 9.03 0.46 11.62
C SER A 228 8.94 -0.07 10.20
N LYS A 229 7.87 -0.81 9.87
CA LYS A 229 7.62 -1.37 8.54
C LYS A 229 7.81 -0.38 7.38
N ASN A 230 7.58 0.91 7.63
CA ASN A 230 7.60 1.97 6.61
C ASN A 230 8.55 3.13 6.97
N GLY A 231 9.47 2.92 7.90
CA GLY A 231 10.38 4.00 8.34
C GLY A 231 11.63 3.48 9.04
N ASP A 232 12.69 4.24 8.93
CA ASP A 232 13.92 4.02 9.66
C ASP A 232 13.72 4.36 11.15
N ALA A 233 14.59 3.83 12.02
CA ALA A 233 14.62 4.24 13.41
C ALA A 233 14.83 5.77 13.50
N ARG A 234 14.14 6.39 14.42
CA ARG A 234 14.27 7.84 14.63
C ARG A 234 14.06 8.23 16.09
N THR A 235 14.61 9.35 16.45
CA THR A 235 14.37 10.00 17.73
C THR A 235 13.38 11.14 17.54
N VAL A 236 12.28 11.12 18.30
CA VAL A 236 11.26 12.17 18.29
C VAL A 236 11.50 13.09 19.48
N PRO A 237 11.74 14.39 19.27
CA PRO A 237 11.90 15.36 20.36
C PRO A 237 10.57 15.55 21.09
N LEU A 238 10.62 15.67 22.41
CA LEU A 238 9.45 15.83 23.26
C LEU A 238 9.27 17.29 23.69
N SER A 239 8.17 17.87 23.26
CA SER A 239 7.72 19.18 23.71
C SER A 239 7.34 19.16 25.20
N ARG A 240 7.18 20.36 25.81
CA ARG A 240 6.66 20.47 27.18
C ARG A 240 5.28 19.80 27.32
N GLU A 241 4.46 19.88 26.28
CA GLU A 241 3.14 19.26 26.23
C GLU A 241 3.25 17.72 26.24
N ALA A 242 4.15 17.15 25.44
CA ALA A 242 4.41 15.70 25.45
C ALA A 242 4.89 15.21 26.82
N LEU A 243 5.81 15.95 27.47
CA LEU A 243 6.27 15.63 28.82
C LEU A 243 5.13 15.72 29.85
N ALA A 244 4.22 16.68 29.72
CA ALA A 244 3.05 16.80 30.59
C ALA A 244 2.11 15.60 30.46
N VAL A 245 1.95 15.06 29.23
CA VAL A 245 1.18 13.81 29.00
C VAL A 245 1.82 12.66 29.75
N LEU A 246 3.13 12.46 29.67
CA LEU A 246 3.84 11.38 30.37
C LEU A 246 3.69 11.46 31.89
N LYS A 247 3.68 12.68 32.45
CA LYS A 247 3.47 12.90 33.89
C LYS A 247 2.05 12.61 34.33
N SER A 248 1.07 12.67 33.40
CA SER A 248 -0.37 12.49 33.72
C SER A 248 -0.85 11.03 33.69
N ILE A 249 0.00 10.09 33.26
CA ILE A 249 -0.36 8.67 33.15
C ILE A 249 0.43 7.81 34.15
N PRO A 250 -0.19 6.78 34.73
CA PRO A 250 0.51 5.83 35.56
C PRO A 250 1.43 4.94 34.74
N ARG A 251 2.56 4.52 35.29
CA ARG A 251 3.43 3.53 34.67
C ARG A 251 2.76 2.15 34.72
N GLN A 252 2.71 1.49 33.55
CA GLN A 252 2.19 0.14 33.43
C GLN A 252 3.24 -0.89 33.85
N LEU A 253 2.81 -2.03 34.40
CA LEU A 253 3.70 -3.12 34.85
C LEU A 253 4.42 -3.81 33.68
N ASP A 254 3.81 -3.82 32.51
CA ASP A 254 4.37 -4.40 31.29
C ASP A 254 5.39 -3.48 30.57
N GLY A 255 5.72 -2.35 31.18
CA GLY A 255 6.65 -1.37 30.60
C GLY A 255 6.06 -0.52 29.49
N SER A 256 4.83 -0.78 29.02
CA SER A 256 4.18 0.04 28.00
C SER A 256 3.82 1.44 28.54
N VAL A 257 3.85 2.46 27.67
CA VAL A 257 3.50 3.84 28.07
C VAL A 257 2.00 3.99 28.24
N PHE A 258 1.20 3.48 27.31
CA PHE A 258 -0.24 3.71 27.29
C PHE A 258 -1.08 2.46 27.65
N GLY A 259 -0.50 1.25 27.66
CA GLY A 259 -1.21 0.01 28.02
C GLY A 259 -2.37 -0.33 27.07
N MET A 260 -2.35 0.16 25.84
CA MET A 260 -3.43 -0.06 24.87
C MET A 260 -2.90 -0.57 23.52
N SER A 261 -3.50 -1.64 23.02
CA SER A 261 -3.21 -2.10 21.65
C SER A 261 -3.78 -1.14 20.59
N GLU A 262 -3.27 -1.20 19.35
CA GLU A 262 -3.80 -0.42 18.22
C GLU A 262 -5.33 -0.57 18.05
N ASN A 263 -5.82 -1.80 18.21
CA ASN A 263 -7.24 -2.09 18.08
C ASN A 263 -8.05 -1.45 19.23
N ALA A 264 -7.55 -1.53 20.46
CA ALA A 264 -8.19 -0.91 21.62
C ALA A 264 -8.28 0.63 21.47
N ILE A 265 -7.17 1.27 21.03
CA ILE A 265 -7.16 2.71 20.74
C ILE A 265 -8.16 3.04 19.64
N SER A 266 -8.17 2.26 18.54
CA SER A 266 -9.10 2.48 17.42
C SER A 266 -10.56 2.38 17.85
N LEU A 267 -10.92 1.38 18.64
CA LEU A 267 -12.28 1.20 19.15
C LEU A 267 -12.69 2.34 20.10
N ALA A 268 -11.82 2.71 21.04
CA ALA A 268 -12.05 3.82 21.95
C ALA A 268 -12.20 5.15 21.20
N TRP A 269 -11.34 5.40 20.18
CA TRP A 269 -11.46 6.55 19.29
C TRP A 269 -12.79 6.59 18.55
N HIS A 270 -13.24 5.46 17.97
CA HIS A 270 -14.52 5.39 17.28
C HIS A 270 -15.70 5.70 18.22
N ARG A 271 -15.65 5.22 19.47
CA ARG A 271 -16.68 5.51 20.49
C ARG A 271 -16.69 7.00 20.82
N ALA A 272 -15.54 7.57 21.22
CA ALA A 272 -15.43 9.00 21.58
C ALA A 272 -15.90 9.91 20.43
N ARG A 273 -15.45 9.64 19.20
CA ARG A 273 -15.86 10.40 18.01
C ARG A 273 -17.37 10.32 17.75
N ARG A 274 -17.98 9.13 17.95
CA ARG A 274 -19.44 8.94 17.79
C ARG A 274 -20.20 9.72 18.85
N THR A 275 -19.77 9.69 20.10
CA THR A 275 -20.41 10.42 21.21
C THR A 275 -20.51 11.91 20.92
N VAL A 276 -19.50 12.51 20.31
CA VAL A 276 -19.50 13.95 19.98
C VAL A 276 -19.98 14.24 18.55
N GLY A 277 -20.50 13.26 17.81
CA GLY A 277 -21.10 13.45 16.48
C GLY A 277 -20.11 13.82 15.38
N ILE A 278 -18.80 13.72 15.58
CA ILE A 278 -17.77 14.10 14.58
C ILE A 278 -17.74 13.07 13.46
N LYS A 279 -17.99 13.51 12.22
CA LYS A 279 -17.97 12.68 11.03
C LYS A 279 -16.67 12.87 10.24
N GLY A 280 -16.25 11.81 9.54
CA GLY A 280 -15.15 11.89 8.58
C GLY A 280 -13.75 12.10 9.18
N LEU A 281 -13.55 12.07 10.50
CA LEU A 281 -12.24 12.18 11.16
C LEU A 281 -11.73 10.79 11.54
N THR A 282 -10.48 10.48 11.20
CA THR A 282 -9.79 9.23 11.61
C THR A 282 -8.70 9.55 12.63
N PHE A 283 -8.22 8.54 13.37
CA PHE A 283 -7.08 8.75 14.28
C PHE A 283 -5.82 9.22 13.53
N HIS A 284 -5.63 8.75 12.29
CA HIS A 284 -4.49 9.16 11.46
C HIS A 284 -4.53 10.65 11.09
N ASP A 285 -5.71 11.26 11.04
CA ASP A 285 -5.85 12.70 10.76
C ASP A 285 -5.27 13.56 11.90
N LEU A 286 -5.12 13.02 13.14
CA LEU A 286 -4.39 13.68 14.22
C LEU A 286 -2.90 13.87 13.89
N ARG A 287 -2.29 12.91 13.20
CA ARG A 287 -0.92 13.05 12.73
C ARG A 287 -0.83 14.13 11.64
N HIS A 288 -1.79 14.21 10.74
CA HIS A 288 -1.88 15.29 9.76
C HIS A 288 -2.00 16.65 10.45
N GLU A 289 -2.87 16.74 11.46
CA GLU A 289 -3.03 17.93 12.28
C GLU A 289 -1.73 18.32 13.00
N ALA A 290 -1.06 17.37 13.65
CA ALA A 290 0.19 17.59 14.34
C ALA A 290 1.28 18.14 13.41
N ILE A 291 1.43 17.57 12.21
CA ILE A 291 2.40 18.04 11.22
C ILE A 291 2.04 19.45 10.73
N SER A 292 0.74 19.70 10.47
CA SER A 292 0.27 21.04 10.10
C SER A 292 0.63 22.07 11.16
N ARG A 293 0.43 21.74 12.45
CA ARG A 293 0.79 22.62 13.59
C ARG A 293 2.28 22.88 13.65
N LEU A 294 3.14 21.89 13.35
CA LEU A 294 4.59 22.16 13.26
C LEU A 294 4.91 23.20 12.18
N PHE A 295 4.30 23.07 11.01
CA PHE A 295 4.48 24.07 9.95
C PHE A 295 3.92 25.44 10.29
N GLU A 296 2.82 25.52 11.01
CA GLU A 296 2.11 26.77 11.35
C GLU A 296 2.68 27.49 12.57
N ARG A 297 3.18 26.73 13.56
CA ARG A 297 3.46 27.26 14.91
C ARG A 297 4.95 27.26 15.29
N THR A 298 5.81 26.69 14.42
CA THR A 298 7.25 26.59 14.71
C THR A 298 8.07 27.07 13.52
N ASP A 299 9.34 27.44 13.79
CA ASP A 299 10.33 27.83 12.78
C ASP A 299 11.06 26.63 12.17
N LEU A 300 10.68 25.39 12.53
CA LEU A 300 11.30 24.18 12.01
C LEU A 300 11.17 24.14 10.49
N ASP A 301 12.22 23.78 9.78
CA ASP A 301 12.16 23.63 8.34
C ASP A 301 11.52 22.28 7.92
N ALA A 302 11.32 22.11 6.62
CA ALA A 302 10.69 20.90 6.11
C ALA A 302 11.54 19.64 6.34
N MET A 303 12.87 19.75 6.39
CA MET A 303 13.77 18.63 6.67
C MET A 303 13.70 18.22 8.13
N GLU A 304 13.68 19.20 9.04
CA GLU A 304 13.51 18.96 10.48
C GLU A 304 12.16 18.31 10.77
N ILE A 305 11.08 18.81 10.15
CA ILE A 305 9.74 18.21 10.28
C ILE A 305 9.69 16.80 9.65
N ALA A 306 10.37 16.56 8.52
CA ALA A 306 10.49 15.23 7.94
C ALA A 306 11.16 14.25 8.91
N ARG A 307 12.25 14.69 9.57
CA ARG A 307 13.00 13.88 10.53
C ARG A 307 12.17 13.56 11.78
N ILE A 308 11.45 14.54 12.34
CA ILE A 308 10.55 14.34 13.50
C ILE A 308 9.42 13.39 13.13
N SER A 309 8.75 13.65 12.04
CA SER A 309 7.58 12.87 11.61
C SER A 309 7.93 11.53 10.96
N GLY A 310 9.17 11.31 10.50
CA GLY A 310 9.61 10.11 9.81
C GLY A 310 9.05 10.00 8.39
N HIS A 311 9.00 11.09 7.64
CA HIS A 311 8.75 11.11 6.21
C HIS A 311 10.04 10.92 5.44
N ARG A 312 10.09 9.93 4.53
CA ARG A 312 11.28 9.60 3.75
C ARG A 312 11.57 10.57 2.62
N THR A 313 10.56 11.24 2.12
CA THR A 313 10.70 12.19 1.01
C THR A 313 9.98 13.49 1.31
N LEU A 314 10.55 14.61 0.87
CA LEU A 314 9.93 15.93 1.00
C LEU A 314 8.62 16.05 0.23
N SER A 315 8.45 15.29 -0.86
CA SER A 315 7.20 15.26 -1.60
C SER A 315 6.01 14.79 -0.75
N MET A 316 6.26 13.97 0.29
CA MET A 316 5.20 13.59 1.24
C MET A 316 4.76 14.75 2.15
N LEU A 317 5.60 15.76 2.32
CA LEU A 317 5.31 16.96 3.09
C LEU A 317 4.82 18.14 2.23
N SER A 318 4.90 18.06 0.90
CA SER A 318 4.51 19.13 -0.01
C SER A 318 3.09 19.65 0.23
N ARG A 319 2.19 18.74 0.66
CA ARG A 319 0.81 19.06 1.03
C ARG A 319 0.67 20.05 2.22
N TYR A 320 1.72 20.26 3.00
CA TYR A 320 1.72 21.17 4.15
C TYR A 320 2.49 22.47 3.90
N THR A 321 3.22 22.58 2.79
CA THR A 321 4.10 23.74 2.53
C THR A 321 3.33 25.03 2.30
N HIS A 322 2.09 24.95 1.79
CA HIS A 322 1.21 26.12 1.61
C HIS A 322 0.84 26.82 2.93
N LEU A 323 0.90 26.09 4.07
CA LEU A 323 0.57 26.64 5.39
C LEU A 323 1.58 27.70 5.87
N ARG A 324 2.72 27.83 5.19
CA ARG A 324 3.77 28.83 5.48
C ARG A 324 3.76 30.05 4.56
N ALA A 325 2.81 30.19 3.65
CA ALA A 325 2.84 31.27 2.68
C ALA A 325 2.99 32.66 3.36
N HIS A 326 2.27 32.93 4.46
CA HIS A 326 2.39 34.16 5.21
C HIS A 326 3.79 34.35 5.84
N HIS A 327 4.35 33.32 6.46
CA HIS A 327 5.71 33.35 7.01
C HIS A 327 6.77 33.53 5.92
N LEU A 328 6.57 32.97 4.73
CA LEU A 328 7.48 33.14 3.61
C LEU A 328 7.48 34.59 3.11
N ALA A 329 6.29 35.22 3.01
CA ALA A 329 6.18 36.63 2.65
C ALA A 329 6.97 37.52 3.64
N GLN A 330 6.79 37.36 4.95
CA GLN A 330 7.53 38.09 5.97
C GLN A 330 9.04 37.87 5.88
N ARG A 331 9.49 36.67 5.54
CA ARG A 331 10.92 36.38 5.33
C ARG A 331 11.48 37.02 4.06
N LEU A 332 10.68 37.15 3.01
CA LEU A 332 11.05 37.89 1.81
C LEU A 332 11.24 39.38 2.11
N ASP A 333 10.48 39.92 3.06
CA ASP A 333 10.63 41.29 3.56
C ASP A 333 11.80 41.49 4.50
N GLY A 334 12.68 40.51 4.67
CA GLY A 334 13.90 40.60 5.49
C GLY A 334 13.72 40.40 6.99
N VAL A 335 12.54 39.89 7.43
CA VAL A 335 12.28 39.57 8.84
C VAL A 335 13.03 38.31 9.24
N ALA A 336 13.91 38.37 10.23
CA ALA A 336 14.70 37.23 10.70
C ALA A 336 13.81 36.11 11.31
N ARG A 337 14.30 34.86 11.21
CA ARG A 337 13.67 33.70 11.89
C ARG A 337 13.52 34.01 13.40
N GLY A 338 12.34 33.79 13.96
CA GLY A 338 12.04 34.00 15.38
C GLY A 338 11.41 35.36 15.70
N GLN A 339 11.39 36.35 14.80
CA GLN A 339 10.76 37.66 14.99
C GLN A 339 9.31 37.74 14.44
N VAL A 340 8.78 36.68 13.92
CA VAL A 340 7.42 36.64 13.38
C VAL A 340 6.40 36.75 14.54
N ARG A 341 5.92 37.96 14.78
CA ARG A 341 4.82 38.23 15.71
C ARG A 341 3.57 37.59 15.16
N THR A 342 2.94 36.67 15.91
CA THR A 342 1.56 36.31 15.70
C THR A 342 0.71 37.56 15.96
N GLU A 343 -0.03 38.04 14.96
CA GLU A 343 -0.97 39.14 15.17
C GLU A 343 -1.93 38.81 16.32
N PRO A 344 -2.15 39.74 17.25
CA PRO A 344 -3.12 39.57 18.30
C PRO A 344 -4.52 39.49 17.67
N LYS A 345 -5.29 38.46 18.02
CA LYS A 345 -6.71 38.34 17.63
C LYS A 345 -7.41 39.68 17.89
N LYS A 346 -7.87 40.38 16.84
CA LYS A 346 -8.72 41.56 16.98
C LYS A 346 -9.88 41.22 17.91
N LYS A 347 -9.89 41.83 19.10
CA LYS A 347 -11.08 41.86 19.97
C LYS A 347 -12.19 42.49 19.14
N LYS A 348 -13.23 41.72 18.84
CA LYS A 348 -14.49 42.30 18.35
C LYS A 348 -15.01 43.26 19.44
N SER A 349 -14.93 44.56 19.18
CA SER A 349 -15.61 45.53 19.98
C SER A 349 -17.09 45.23 19.90
N ARG A 350 -17.72 45.01 21.04
CA ARG A 350 -19.18 45.07 21.19
C ARG A 350 -19.57 46.56 21.03
N ALA A 351 -20.38 46.83 20.03
CA ALA A 351 -21.33 47.94 20.02
C ALA A 351 -22.72 47.36 19.94
#